data_4e381c6c3b52689d9c90ccdde58b098f
#
_entry.id   4e381c6c3b52689d9c90ccdde58b098f
#
_cell.length_a   1.000
_cell.length_b   1.000
_cell.length_c   1.000
_cell.angle_alpha   90.00
_cell.angle_beta   90.00
_cell.angle_gamma   90.00
#
_symmetry.space_group_name_H-M   'P 1'
#
loop_
_entity.id
_entity.type
_entity.pdbx_description
1 polymer ?
#
loop_
_entity_poly.entity_id
_entity_poly.type
_entity_poly.pdbx_seq_one_letter_code
_entity_poly.pdbx_strand_id
1 'polypeptide(L)'
;DRVLKMGATHIIGVDVQHGLSSRENLSSATEILLQINNYRTVKDMVAKAEKTDIYIKPDIEKYSVIDFNLFDEIINKGELAARENYAALKSLANQQNRNTRAKPSIVIQDTLEINDLIINGSENYSRGFVKGKLRFPTDNVISFQKLQKGFSNLSASGSFKSIRYTLKANEGKTDLVLNLNENPNKTFIKMGVHYDDLLNSAGLINLTKKNILVDDDVVSLDVIIGDNLRYNLQYYIDKGSYWSYGFNSRFVGFNQRLNYRIVESNFDVPNDPNINSINLDVSDFTNQIYAQTVIKEEFAFTLGLEHKLLKFSTRTIGQLLNPSPPDTNNGPNNDRLYFENSSFYSAYGKLKLDTYNDKFFPSTGLYFEGDFHLYLASSDFNNNFKEFSVAQARMGAAFPIFKNISLNIETEGGFKLGTSTVTSFDFVLGGFGASKVNNFIPFFGYDFISLPGNSFVKGLAKLDYEFMPKNHLIFSANYANVDDDLFRTGEWFTAPDFSGYGIGYGWESFIGPVQFTYSWSPERSDGNVFISVGYWF
;
A
#
# COMPACT_ATOMS: atom_id res chain seq x y z
N ASP A 1 -9.08 44.09 -12.11
CA ASP A 1 -10.42 44.69 -12.44
C ASP A 1 -11.54 44.31 -11.47
N ARG A 2 -11.54 43.09 -10.87
CA ARG A 2 -12.59 42.68 -9.93
C ARG A 2 -12.53 43.46 -8.61
N VAL A 3 -11.34 43.67 -8.07
CA VAL A 3 -11.10 44.41 -6.82
C VAL A 3 -11.47 45.87 -6.97
N LEU A 4 -11.14 46.50 -8.11
CA LEU A 4 -11.55 47.86 -8.43
C LEU A 4 -13.09 48.00 -8.55
N LYS A 5 -13.75 47.00 -9.16
CA LYS A 5 -15.23 46.98 -9.23
C LYS A 5 -15.89 46.80 -7.84
N MET A 6 -15.16 46.30 -6.87
CA MET A 6 -15.61 46.20 -5.47
C MET A 6 -15.38 47.49 -4.68
N GLY A 7 -14.82 48.54 -5.29
CA GLY A 7 -14.61 49.85 -4.69
C GLY A 7 -13.23 50.00 -4.00
N ALA A 8 -12.28 49.16 -4.33
CA ALA A 8 -10.92 49.34 -3.80
C ALA A 8 -10.27 50.58 -4.42
N THR A 9 -9.64 51.39 -3.58
CA THR A 9 -8.87 52.60 -3.97
C THR A 9 -7.36 52.33 -4.08
N HIS A 10 -6.89 51.26 -3.45
CA HIS A 10 -5.50 50.83 -3.51
C HIS A 10 -5.45 49.32 -3.70
N ILE A 11 -4.48 48.83 -4.48
CA ILE A 11 -4.30 47.42 -4.81
C ILE A 11 -2.92 46.96 -4.34
N ILE A 12 -2.92 45.94 -3.49
CA ILE A 12 -1.72 45.18 -3.17
C ILE A 12 -1.78 43.90 -4.00
N GLY A 13 -0.83 43.70 -4.91
CA GLY A 13 -0.75 42.51 -5.76
C GLY A 13 0.40 41.61 -5.32
N VAL A 14 0.13 40.32 -5.19
CA VAL A 14 1.17 39.30 -4.95
C VAL A 14 1.22 38.40 -6.18
N ASP A 15 2.37 38.36 -6.85
CA ASP A 15 2.59 37.55 -8.04
C ASP A 15 3.31 36.25 -7.65
N VAL A 16 2.58 35.17 -7.66
CA VAL A 16 3.08 33.81 -7.37
C VAL A 16 3.27 32.98 -8.65
N GLN A 17 3.33 33.64 -9.81
CA GLN A 17 3.51 32.94 -11.07
C GLN A 17 5.00 32.83 -11.45
N HIS A 18 5.33 31.69 -12.08
CA HIS A 18 6.60 31.55 -12.77
C HIS A 18 6.63 32.49 -13.98
N GLY A 19 7.77 33.09 -14.25
CA GLY A 19 8.06 33.70 -15.53
C GLY A 19 8.03 32.69 -16.68
N LEU A 20 8.31 33.17 -17.89
CA LEU A 20 8.54 32.27 -19.02
C LEU A 20 9.93 31.64 -18.88
N SER A 21 10.03 30.34 -19.07
CA SER A 21 11.30 29.62 -19.06
C SER A 21 12.21 30.07 -20.21
N SER A 22 13.52 30.11 -20.00
CA SER A 22 14.50 30.38 -21.05
C SER A 22 14.49 29.25 -22.10
N ARG A 23 14.99 29.53 -23.30
CA ARG A 23 15.09 28.55 -24.39
C ARG A 23 15.89 27.30 -23.99
N GLU A 24 16.87 27.48 -23.12
CA GLU A 24 17.75 26.40 -22.64
C GLU A 24 17.01 25.40 -21.72
N ASN A 25 15.98 25.87 -21.03
CA ASN A 25 15.16 25.08 -20.12
C ASN A 25 13.95 24.40 -20.80
N LEU A 26 13.73 24.63 -22.10
CA LEU A 26 12.66 24.03 -22.89
C LEU A 26 13.15 22.76 -23.59
N SER A 27 13.45 21.73 -22.81
CA SER A 27 14.07 20.50 -23.31
C SER A 27 13.06 19.40 -23.69
N SER A 28 11.80 19.53 -23.26
CA SER A 28 10.75 18.52 -23.49
C SER A 28 9.47 19.11 -24.10
N ALA A 29 8.72 18.26 -24.81
CA ALA A 29 7.42 18.65 -25.34
C ALA A 29 6.43 19.09 -24.24
N THR A 30 6.53 18.50 -23.08
CA THR A 30 5.70 18.85 -21.91
C THR A 30 6.01 20.26 -21.40
N GLU A 31 7.28 20.64 -21.33
CA GLU A 31 7.71 21.99 -20.93
C GLU A 31 7.26 23.04 -21.95
N ILE A 32 7.35 22.72 -23.25
CA ILE A 32 6.85 23.60 -24.31
C ILE A 32 5.33 23.80 -24.19
N LEU A 33 4.56 22.74 -23.96
CA LEU A 33 3.12 22.85 -23.77
C LEU A 33 2.75 23.67 -22.53
N LEU A 34 3.45 23.49 -21.41
CA LEU A 34 3.28 24.32 -20.21
C LEU A 34 3.62 25.77 -20.48
N GLN A 35 4.72 26.04 -21.20
CA GLN A 35 5.10 27.39 -21.62
C GLN A 35 4.02 28.07 -22.46
N ILE A 36 3.46 27.37 -23.45
CA ILE A 36 2.37 27.90 -24.30
C ILE A 36 1.14 28.22 -23.45
N ASN A 37 0.76 27.33 -22.53
CA ASN A 37 -0.36 27.55 -21.63
C ASN A 37 -0.14 28.77 -20.70
N ASN A 38 1.07 28.96 -20.21
CA ASN A 38 1.42 30.02 -19.28
C ASN A 38 1.65 31.37 -19.97
N TYR A 39 1.97 31.38 -21.28
CA TYR A 39 2.30 32.60 -22.01
C TYR A 39 1.25 33.70 -21.90
N ARG A 40 -0.02 33.34 -22.05
CA ARG A 40 -1.14 34.31 -21.93
C ARG A 40 -1.23 34.87 -20.51
N THR A 41 -1.08 34.01 -19.53
CA THR A 41 -1.21 34.37 -18.11
C THR A 41 -0.08 35.31 -17.67
N VAL A 42 1.16 35.04 -18.11
CA VAL A 42 2.33 35.87 -17.84
C VAL A 42 2.19 37.25 -18.52
N LYS A 43 1.73 37.29 -19.78
CA LYS A 43 1.45 38.55 -20.49
C LYS A 43 0.39 39.40 -19.78
N ASP A 44 -0.70 38.76 -19.33
CA ASP A 44 -1.76 39.43 -18.59
C ASP A 44 -1.29 39.97 -17.23
N MET A 45 -0.28 39.31 -16.60
CA MET A 45 0.28 39.75 -15.32
C MET A 45 1.07 41.05 -15.43
N VAL A 46 1.80 41.28 -16.51
CA VAL A 46 2.51 42.54 -16.73
C VAL A 46 1.53 43.72 -16.70
N ALA A 47 0.43 43.63 -17.43
CA ALA A 47 -0.60 44.66 -17.44
C ALA A 47 -1.32 44.82 -16.09
N LYS A 48 -1.39 43.78 -15.27
CA LYS A 48 -1.95 43.83 -13.91
C LYS A 48 -0.99 44.44 -12.92
N ALA A 49 0.33 44.13 -13.04
CA ALA A 49 1.38 44.70 -12.20
C ALA A 49 1.40 46.23 -12.31
N GLU A 50 1.27 46.79 -13.53
CA GLU A 50 1.20 48.24 -13.78
C GLU A 50 0.04 48.92 -13.08
N LYS A 51 -1.04 48.20 -12.80
CA LYS A 51 -2.26 48.68 -12.10
C LYS A 51 -2.22 48.45 -10.59
N THR A 52 -1.09 48.03 -10.06
CA THR A 52 -0.95 47.64 -8.66
C THR A 52 -0.10 48.69 -7.94
N ASP A 53 -0.62 49.24 -6.84
CA ASP A 53 0.10 50.26 -6.05
C ASP A 53 1.28 49.68 -5.29
N ILE A 54 1.15 48.45 -4.78
CA ILE A 54 2.25 47.72 -4.15
C ILE A 54 2.31 46.33 -4.77
N TYR A 55 3.38 46.07 -5.52
CA TYR A 55 3.59 44.78 -6.19
C TYR A 55 4.65 43.97 -5.48
N ILE A 56 4.28 42.76 -5.05
CA ILE A 56 5.13 41.83 -4.31
C ILE A 56 5.35 40.59 -5.17
N LYS A 57 6.59 40.29 -5.51
CA LYS A 57 6.97 39.09 -6.26
C LYS A 57 7.95 38.25 -5.46
N PRO A 58 7.51 37.15 -4.84
CA PRO A 58 8.40 36.20 -4.17
C PRO A 58 9.33 35.50 -5.17
N ASP A 59 10.56 35.24 -4.74
CA ASP A 59 11.55 34.44 -5.49
C ASP A 59 11.24 32.95 -5.35
N ILE A 60 10.29 32.47 -6.13
CA ILE A 60 9.80 31.09 -6.11
C ILE A 60 10.00 30.35 -7.45
N GLU A 61 10.82 30.88 -8.36
CA GLU A 61 10.99 30.32 -9.71
C GLU A 61 11.58 28.90 -9.72
N LYS A 62 12.30 28.51 -8.66
CA LYS A 62 12.88 27.17 -8.52
C LYS A 62 11.89 26.09 -8.03
N TYR A 63 10.68 26.49 -7.58
CA TYR A 63 9.69 25.56 -7.05
C TYR A 63 8.64 25.22 -8.10
N SER A 64 8.25 23.96 -8.17
CA SER A 64 7.19 23.47 -9.03
C SER A 64 5.81 23.52 -8.33
N VAL A 65 4.75 23.49 -9.11
CA VAL A 65 3.36 23.43 -8.60
C VAL A 65 3.04 22.12 -7.85
N ILE A 66 3.93 21.12 -7.90
CA ILE A 66 3.79 19.84 -7.22
C ILE A 66 4.73 19.66 -6.03
N ASP A 67 5.52 20.68 -5.67
CA ASP A 67 6.47 20.64 -4.56
C ASP A 67 5.79 20.89 -3.21
N PHE A 68 4.78 20.06 -2.90
CA PHE A 68 3.99 20.19 -1.66
C PHE A 68 4.80 19.95 -0.38
N ASN A 69 5.95 19.29 -0.47
CA ASN A 69 6.86 19.05 0.65
C ASN A 69 7.78 20.25 0.97
N LEU A 70 7.82 21.27 0.11
CA LEU A 70 8.65 22.47 0.26
C LEU A 70 7.85 23.73 0.65
N PHE A 71 6.61 23.56 1.14
CA PHE A 71 5.72 24.67 1.43
C PHE A 71 6.29 25.66 2.46
N ASP A 72 7.04 25.21 3.46
CA ASP A 72 7.67 26.09 4.44
C ASP A 72 8.71 27.03 3.80
N GLU A 73 9.49 26.52 2.86
CA GLU A 73 10.45 27.33 2.10
C GLU A 73 9.73 28.36 1.22
N ILE A 74 8.64 27.96 0.57
CA ILE A 74 7.84 28.84 -0.30
C ILE A 74 7.19 29.96 0.54
N ILE A 75 6.63 29.63 1.71
CA ILE A 75 6.06 30.62 2.65
C ILE A 75 7.14 31.62 3.10
N ASN A 76 8.33 31.14 3.47
CA ASN A 76 9.44 31.99 3.88
C ASN A 76 9.87 32.95 2.76
N LYS A 77 9.90 32.51 1.50
CA LYS A 77 10.15 33.37 0.34
C LYS A 77 9.08 34.46 0.18
N GLY A 78 7.81 34.11 0.41
CA GLY A 78 6.70 35.07 0.43
C GLY A 78 6.87 36.11 1.54
N GLU A 79 7.24 35.69 2.74
CA GLU A 79 7.46 36.59 3.86
C GLU A 79 8.63 37.56 3.60
N LEU A 80 9.75 37.08 3.06
CA LEU A 80 10.90 37.91 2.69
C LEU A 80 10.49 39.00 1.68
N ALA A 81 9.81 38.63 0.59
CA ALA A 81 9.33 39.57 -0.41
C ALA A 81 8.37 40.63 0.15
N ALA A 82 7.49 40.22 1.09
CA ALA A 82 6.61 41.14 1.78
C ALA A 82 7.39 42.11 2.71
N ARG A 83 8.43 41.64 3.39
CA ARG A 83 9.29 42.46 4.25
C ARG A 83 10.10 43.50 3.46
N GLU A 84 10.54 43.20 2.25
CA GLU A 84 11.18 44.17 1.33
C GLU A 84 10.25 45.33 1.02
N ASN A 85 8.94 45.08 0.93
CA ASN A 85 7.90 46.08 0.68
C ASN A 85 7.32 46.71 1.96
N TYR A 86 7.88 46.41 3.15
CA TYR A 86 7.33 46.80 4.43
C TYR A 86 7.09 48.30 4.59
N ALA A 87 7.99 49.16 4.09
CA ALA A 87 7.87 50.62 4.20
C ALA A 87 6.62 51.14 3.47
N ALA A 88 6.38 50.65 2.24
CA ALA A 88 5.21 51.00 1.42
C ALA A 88 3.92 50.47 2.08
N LEU A 89 3.92 49.23 2.56
CA LEU A 89 2.78 48.64 3.27
C LEU A 89 2.43 49.42 4.54
N LYS A 90 3.45 49.81 5.31
CA LYS A 90 3.26 50.60 6.53
C LYS A 90 2.75 52.01 6.25
N SER A 91 3.24 52.65 5.18
CA SER A 91 2.75 53.97 4.73
C SER A 91 1.26 53.90 4.37
N LEU A 92 0.88 52.90 3.58
CA LEU A 92 -0.53 52.65 3.22
C LEU A 92 -1.41 52.37 4.46
N ALA A 93 -0.95 51.55 5.38
CA ALA A 93 -1.65 51.27 6.62
C ALA A 93 -1.87 52.52 7.50
N ASN A 94 -0.89 53.42 7.55
CA ASN A 94 -0.99 54.69 8.29
C ASN A 94 -2.00 55.65 7.65
N GLN A 95 -2.17 55.62 6.32
CA GLN A 95 -3.15 56.45 5.59
C GLN A 95 -4.58 56.00 5.82
N GLN A 96 -4.80 54.73 6.18
CA GLN A 96 -6.15 54.15 6.31
C GLN A 96 -6.90 54.58 7.59
N ASN A 97 -6.36 55.42 8.45
CA ASN A 97 -7.01 55.97 9.67
C ASN A 97 -7.90 54.95 10.41
N ARG A 98 -7.50 53.67 10.43
CA ARG A 98 -8.26 52.64 11.15
C ARG A 98 -8.03 52.84 12.65
N ASN A 99 -9.10 53.18 13.36
CA ASN A 99 -9.13 52.93 14.80
C ASN A 99 -8.66 51.49 15.04
N THR A 100 -7.49 51.33 15.64
CA THR A 100 -6.96 50.03 16.03
C THR A 100 -7.95 49.40 17.00
N ARG A 101 -8.87 48.58 16.47
CA ARG A 101 -9.61 47.66 17.33
C ARG A 101 -8.56 46.87 18.08
N ALA A 102 -8.59 46.95 19.42
CA ALA A 102 -7.75 46.10 20.26
C ALA A 102 -7.85 44.68 19.67
N LYS A 103 -6.69 44.12 19.26
CA LYS A 103 -6.67 42.71 18.83
C LYS A 103 -7.26 41.91 19.99
N PRO A 104 -8.37 41.19 19.79
CA PRO A 104 -8.86 40.33 20.85
C PRO A 104 -7.70 39.45 21.29
N SER A 105 -7.46 39.39 22.60
CA SER A 105 -6.50 38.45 23.19
C SER A 105 -7.00 37.04 22.82
N ILE A 106 -6.40 36.47 21.78
CA ILE A 106 -6.71 35.09 21.38
C ILE A 106 -6.03 34.21 22.41
N VAL A 107 -6.81 33.72 23.38
CA VAL A 107 -6.38 32.61 24.22
C VAL A 107 -6.34 31.39 23.29
N ILE A 108 -5.15 30.96 22.92
CA ILE A 108 -4.95 29.72 22.15
C ILE A 108 -5.30 28.59 23.12
N GLN A 109 -6.49 28.03 22.96
CA GLN A 109 -6.86 26.77 23.63
C GLN A 109 -6.38 25.64 22.72
N ASP A 110 -5.47 24.81 23.21
CA ASP A 110 -4.96 23.64 22.49
C ASP A 110 -5.98 22.49 22.42
N THR A 111 -7.09 22.62 23.13
CA THR A 111 -8.13 21.60 23.25
C THR A 111 -9.52 22.18 23.06
N LEU A 112 -10.43 21.35 22.57
CA LEU A 112 -11.85 21.63 22.37
C LEU A 112 -12.70 20.56 23.07
N GLU A 113 -13.72 20.97 23.80
CA GLU A 113 -14.77 20.06 24.28
C GLU A 113 -15.91 20.05 23.26
N ILE A 114 -16.00 18.95 22.50
CA ILE A 114 -17.04 18.79 21.47
C ILE A 114 -18.26 18.13 22.11
N ASN A 115 -19.37 18.87 22.13
CA ASN A 115 -20.65 18.39 22.65
C ASN A 115 -21.39 17.53 21.61
N ASP A 116 -21.63 18.06 20.41
CA ASP A 116 -22.31 17.33 19.34
C ASP A 116 -21.62 17.54 17.99
N LEU A 117 -21.86 16.58 17.09
CA LEU A 117 -21.42 16.56 15.71
C LEU A 117 -22.65 16.68 14.80
N ILE A 118 -22.83 17.84 14.19
CA ILE A 118 -23.91 18.09 13.22
C ILE A 118 -23.33 17.92 11.81
N ILE A 119 -23.93 17.04 11.02
CA ILE A 119 -23.46 16.72 9.67
C ILE A 119 -24.50 17.17 8.67
N ASN A 120 -24.12 18.04 7.73
CA ASN A 120 -24.93 18.55 6.63
C ASN A 120 -24.30 18.15 5.29
N GLY A 121 -25.15 17.87 4.29
CA GLY A 121 -24.70 17.62 2.90
C GLY A 121 -24.07 16.24 2.69
N SER A 122 -24.49 15.25 3.50
CA SER A 122 -24.14 13.83 3.34
C SER A 122 -25.42 13.05 3.06
N GLU A 123 -25.62 12.65 1.80
CA GLU A 123 -26.81 11.91 1.34
C GLU A 123 -26.52 10.42 1.17
N ASN A 124 -25.30 10.08 0.68
CA ASN A 124 -24.88 8.71 0.36
C ASN A 124 -23.86 8.16 1.35
N TYR A 125 -23.53 8.89 2.40
CA TYR A 125 -22.61 8.44 3.46
C TYR A 125 -23.27 8.60 4.82
N SER A 126 -23.31 7.51 5.56
CA SER A 126 -23.94 7.47 6.87
C SER A 126 -23.19 8.33 7.92
N ARG A 127 -23.92 8.76 8.96
CA ARG A 127 -23.31 9.39 10.14
C ARG A 127 -22.21 8.50 10.75
N GLY A 128 -22.40 7.17 10.71
CA GLY A 128 -21.42 6.19 11.19
C GLY A 128 -20.13 6.24 10.39
N PHE A 129 -20.20 6.33 9.06
CA PHE A 129 -19.03 6.50 8.18
C PHE A 129 -18.24 7.75 8.55
N VAL A 130 -18.91 8.91 8.62
CA VAL A 130 -18.24 10.19 8.93
C VAL A 130 -17.58 10.15 10.30
N LYS A 131 -18.30 9.70 11.34
CA LYS A 131 -17.73 9.53 12.70
C LYS A 131 -16.57 8.55 12.71
N GLY A 132 -16.70 7.42 12.01
CA GLY A 132 -15.67 6.40 11.91
C GLY A 132 -14.38 6.92 11.27
N LYS A 133 -14.47 7.78 10.26
CA LYS A 133 -13.30 8.41 9.61
C LYS A 133 -12.68 9.52 10.46
N LEU A 134 -13.49 10.29 11.20
CA LEU A 134 -12.99 11.32 12.10
C LEU A 134 -12.20 10.75 13.28
N ARG A 135 -12.54 9.55 13.77
CA ARG A 135 -11.84 8.80 14.81
C ARG A 135 -11.69 9.57 16.15
N PHE A 136 -12.59 10.46 16.46
CA PHE A 136 -12.66 11.07 17.78
C PHE A 136 -14.08 10.97 18.36
N PRO A 137 -14.23 10.71 19.66
CA PRO A 137 -15.53 10.67 20.31
C PRO A 137 -16.14 12.08 20.43
N THR A 138 -17.45 12.17 20.36
CA THR A 138 -18.23 13.31 20.85
C THR A 138 -18.34 13.23 22.37
N ASP A 139 -18.58 14.32 23.06
CA ASP A 139 -18.61 14.48 24.52
C ASP A 139 -17.24 14.31 25.22
N ASN A 140 -16.15 14.60 24.50
CA ASN A 140 -14.80 14.56 25.02
C ASN A 140 -13.99 15.78 24.62
N VAL A 141 -12.97 16.05 25.43
CA VAL A 141 -11.95 17.06 25.14
C VAL A 141 -10.97 16.47 24.13
N ILE A 142 -10.83 17.11 22.99
CA ILE A 142 -9.88 16.72 21.93
C ILE A 142 -8.89 17.84 21.66
N SER A 143 -7.67 17.49 21.27
CA SER A 143 -6.70 18.46 20.78
C SER A 143 -7.00 18.90 19.35
N PHE A 144 -6.57 20.11 18.96
CA PHE A 144 -6.67 20.57 17.57
C PHE A 144 -5.92 19.65 16.61
N GLN A 145 -4.81 19.05 17.00
CA GLN A 145 -4.09 18.07 16.20
C GLN A 145 -4.96 16.84 15.90
N LYS A 146 -5.69 16.34 16.90
CA LYS A 146 -6.61 15.20 16.73
C LYS A 146 -7.78 15.56 15.81
N LEU A 147 -8.31 16.77 15.93
CA LEU A 147 -9.35 17.31 15.05
C LEU A 147 -8.84 17.37 13.59
N GLN A 148 -7.65 17.93 13.38
CA GLN A 148 -7.03 18.04 12.06
C GLN A 148 -6.73 16.67 11.43
N LYS A 149 -6.20 15.71 12.23
CA LYS A 149 -5.99 14.33 11.79
C LYS A 149 -7.30 13.67 11.37
N GLY A 150 -8.39 13.89 12.11
CA GLY A 150 -9.72 13.41 11.75
C GLY A 150 -10.20 13.95 10.41
N PHE A 151 -10.03 15.24 10.15
CA PHE A 151 -10.37 15.82 8.85
C PHE A 151 -9.49 15.31 7.73
N SER A 152 -8.21 15.11 7.96
CA SER A 152 -7.30 14.49 6.99
C SER A 152 -7.74 13.07 6.64
N ASN A 153 -8.12 12.26 7.62
CA ASN A 153 -8.66 10.91 7.40
C ASN A 153 -9.96 10.94 6.58
N LEU A 154 -10.88 11.86 6.91
CA LEU A 154 -12.14 12.01 6.18
C LEU A 154 -11.89 12.48 4.74
N SER A 155 -10.97 13.41 4.53
CA SER A 155 -10.56 13.90 3.21
C SER A 155 -9.87 12.81 2.38
N ALA A 156 -8.98 12.04 3.00
CA ALA A 156 -8.27 10.93 2.36
C ALA A 156 -9.21 9.82 1.88
N SER A 157 -10.44 9.73 2.41
CA SER A 157 -11.44 8.79 1.90
C SER A 157 -11.81 9.07 0.44
N GLY A 158 -11.58 10.30 -0.08
CA GLY A 158 -11.99 10.74 -1.41
C GLY A 158 -13.50 10.78 -1.63
N SER A 159 -14.28 10.65 -0.56
CA SER A 159 -15.75 10.63 -0.60
C SER A 159 -16.36 12.04 -0.70
N PHE A 160 -15.61 13.06 -0.28
CA PHE A 160 -16.05 14.44 -0.27
C PHE A 160 -15.10 15.33 -1.09
N LYS A 161 -15.67 16.17 -1.95
CA LYS A 161 -14.95 17.18 -2.73
C LYS A 161 -14.49 18.35 -1.84
N SER A 162 -15.30 18.69 -0.83
CA SER A 162 -14.92 19.69 0.17
C SER A 162 -15.53 19.36 1.52
N ILE A 163 -14.74 19.64 2.56
CA ILE A 163 -15.10 19.49 3.95
C ILE A 163 -14.92 20.86 4.58
N ARG A 164 -16.01 21.46 5.08
CA ARG A 164 -15.98 22.72 5.81
C ARG A 164 -16.55 22.49 7.18
N TYR A 165 -15.97 23.11 8.20
CA TYR A 165 -16.50 23.02 9.55
C TYR A 165 -16.66 24.38 10.18
N THR A 166 -17.56 24.45 11.15
CA THR A 166 -17.80 25.59 11.99
C THR A 166 -17.93 25.11 13.43
N LEU A 167 -17.25 25.80 14.34
CA LEU A 167 -17.39 25.58 15.77
C LEU A 167 -18.45 26.55 16.29
N LYS A 168 -19.53 26.03 16.85
CA LYS A 168 -20.60 26.83 17.46
C LYS A 168 -20.57 26.65 18.96
N ALA A 169 -20.50 27.77 19.70
CA ALA A 169 -20.62 27.73 21.15
C ALA A 169 -22.05 27.33 21.54
N ASN A 170 -22.20 26.38 22.46
CA ASN A 170 -23.45 25.88 22.97
C ASN A 170 -23.30 25.59 24.46
N GLU A 171 -23.91 26.43 25.33
CA GLU A 171 -23.94 26.28 26.80
C GLU A 171 -22.58 25.98 27.46
N GLY A 172 -21.51 26.66 27.00
CA GLY A 172 -20.14 26.48 27.52
C GLY A 172 -19.35 25.35 26.87
N LYS A 173 -19.98 24.56 25.98
CA LYS A 173 -19.37 23.54 25.15
C LYS A 173 -19.35 23.98 23.68
N THR A 174 -18.84 23.16 22.79
CA THR A 174 -18.72 23.48 21.37
C THR A 174 -19.39 22.40 20.52
N ASP A 175 -20.34 22.79 19.69
CA ASP A 175 -20.89 21.90 18.65
C ASP A 175 -20.03 22.02 17.39
N LEU A 176 -19.63 20.87 16.84
CA LEU A 176 -18.92 20.78 15.57
C LEU A 176 -19.93 20.60 14.42
N VAL A 177 -20.10 21.64 13.61
CA VAL A 177 -20.97 21.59 12.44
C VAL A 177 -20.13 21.33 11.20
N LEU A 178 -20.33 20.19 10.57
CA LEU A 178 -19.71 19.83 9.28
C LEU A 178 -20.67 20.16 8.13
N ASN A 179 -20.14 20.84 7.13
CA ASN A 179 -20.79 21.04 5.85
C ASN A 179 -19.98 20.31 4.78
N LEU A 180 -20.49 19.15 4.37
CA LEU A 180 -19.86 18.25 3.44
C LEU A 180 -20.42 18.48 2.04
N ASN A 181 -19.56 18.37 1.03
CA ASN A 181 -19.97 18.34 -0.36
C ASN A 181 -19.45 17.02 -0.94
N GLU A 182 -20.35 16.10 -1.23
CA GLU A 182 -19.99 14.78 -1.74
C GLU A 182 -19.28 14.87 -3.09
N ASN A 183 -18.35 13.94 -3.31
CA ASN A 183 -17.67 13.81 -4.59
C ASN A 183 -18.65 13.19 -5.61
N PRO A 184 -18.98 13.90 -6.70
CA PRO A 184 -19.86 13.34 -7.73
C PRO A 184 -19.22 12.15 -8.46
N ASN A 185 -17.90 12.08 -8.48
CA ASN A 185 -17.18 10.96 -9.10
C ASN A 185 -17.15 9.79 -8.12
N LYS A 186 -17.98 8.79 -8.39
CA LYS A 186 -18.05 7.55 -7.60
C LYS A 186 -17.32 6.38 -8.25
N THR A 187 -16.88 6.54 -9.51
CA THR A 187 -16.19 5.50 -10.28
C THR A 187 -14.77 5.92 -10.60
N PHE A 188 -13.81 5.05 -10.33
CA PHE A 188 -12.39 5.27 -10.57
C PHE A 188 -11.83 4.11 -11.36
N ILE A 189 -11.03 4.42 -12.38
CA ILE A 189 -10.26 3.44 -13.14
C ILE A 189 -8.79 3.76 -12.90
N LYS A 190 -8.03 2.74 -12.51
CA LYS A 190 -6.57 2.82 -12.38
C LYS A 190 -5.95 1.78 -13.31
N MET A 191 -4.83 2.11 -13.90
CA MET A 191 -4.08 1.20 -14.75
C MET A 191 -2.65 1.15 -14.26
N GLY A 192 -2.02 0.00 -14.39
CA GLY A 192 -0.63 -0.20 -14.04
C GLY A 192 0.00 -1.27 -14.90
N VAL A 193 1.31 -1.31 -14.89
CA VAL A 193 2.12 -2.37 -15.49
C VAL A 193 2.98 -2.98 -14.41
N HIS A 194 3.23 -4.27 -14.55
CA HIS A 194 4.06 -5.02 -13.63
C HIS A 194 4.86 -6.07 -14.36
N TYR A 195 6.09 -6.25 -13.92
CA TYR A 195 6.96 -7.36 -14.28
C TYR A 195 7.71 -7.84 -13.05
N ASP A 196 7.76 -9.11 -12.82
CA ASP A 196 8.68 -9.78 -11.90
C ASP A 196 8.98 -11.21 -12.36
N ASP A 197 10.06 -11.78 -11.83
CA ASP A 197 10.54 -13.10 -12.26
C ASP A 197 9.65 -14.27 -11.81
N LEU A 198 8.72 -14.04 -10.86
CA LEU A 198 7.78 -15.07 -10.42
C LEU A 198 6.50 -15.07 -11.26
N LEU A 199 5.91 -13.89 -11.47
CA LEU A 199 4.58 -13.74 -12.09
C LEU A 199 4.64 -13.24 -13.51
N ASN A 200 5.85 -12.94 -14.01
CA ASN A 200 6.14 -12.44 -15.36
C ASN A 200 5.42 -11.11 -15.69
N SER A 201 5.22 -10.83 -16.96
CA SER A 201 4.63 -9.57 -17.43
C SER A 201 3.13 -9.51 -17.17
N ALA A 202 2.65 -8.37 -16.71
CA ALA A 202 1.22 -8.15 -16.52
C ALA A 202 0.82 -6.69 -16.70
N GLY A 203 -0.39 -6.46 -17.23
CA GLY A 203 -1.13 -5.22 -17.16
C GLY A 203 -2.23 -5.32 -16.09
N LEU A 204 -2.34 -4.31 -15.26
CA LEU A 204 -3.41 -4.20 -14.26
C LEU A 204 -4.46 -3.21 -14.73
N ILE A 205 -5.72 -3.57 -14.55
CA ILE A 205 -6.87 -2.66 -14.61
C ILE A 205 -7.62 -2.78 -13.28
N ASN A 206 -7.68 -1.69 -12.53
CA ASN A 206 -8.53 -1.58 -11.35
C ASN A 206 -9.77 -0.76 -11.69
N LEU A 207 -10.94 -1.29 -11.37
CA LEU A 207 -12.21 -0.59 -11.38
C LEU A 207 -12.74 -0.50 -9.96
N THR A 208 -12.81 0.71 -9.41
CA THR A 208 -13.39 0.96 -8.09
C THR A 208 -14.65 1.82 -8.23
N LYS A 209 -15.73 1.41 -7.60
CA LYS A 209 -16.99 2.16 -7.55
C LYS A 209 -17.53 2.19 -6.14
N LYS A 210 -18.02 3.36 -5.71
CA LYS A 210 -18.58 3.62 -4.38
C LYS A 210 -20.09 3.78 -4.45
N ASN A 211 -20.76 3.41 -3.37
CA ASN A 211 -22.21 3.55 -3.17
C ASN A 211 -23.01 2.93 -4.31
N ILE A 212 -22.86 1.59 -4.50
CA ILE A 212 -23.52 0.83 -5.56
C ILE A 212 -24.82 0.22 -5.08
N LEU A 213 -24.78 -0.52 -3.95
CA LEU A 213 -25.89 -1.29 -3.41
C LEU A 213 -26.47 -0.61 -2.18
N VAL A 214 -25.59 -0.13 -1.30
CA VAL A 214 -25.97 0.54 -0.04
C VAL A 214 -25.04 1.72 0.22
N ASP A 215 -25.44 2.57 1.16
CA ASP A 215 -24.58 3.67 1.62
C ASP A 215 -23.28 3.14 2.22
N ASP A 216 -22.18 3.88 2.00
CA ASP A 216 -20.83 3.59 2.47
C ASP A 216 -20.18 2.35 1.81
N ASP A 217 -20.80 1.72 0.82
CA ASP A 217 -20.19 0.56 0.18
C ASP A 217 -19.13 0.93 -0.87
N VAL A 218 -18.21 0.01 -1.07
CA VAL A 218 -17.15 0.11 -2.08
C VAL A 218 -16.98 -1.25 -2.74
N VAL A 219 -17.06 -1.27 -4.06
CA VAL A 219 -16.63 -2.40 -4.89
C VAL A 219 -15.32 -2.05 -5.56
N SER A 220 -14.34 -2.91 -5.47
CA SER A 220 -13.07 -2.79 -6.20
C SER A 220 -12.76 -4.11 -6.89
N LEU A 221 -12.52 -4.05 -8.18
CA LEU A 221 -12.13 -5.19 -9.00
C LEU A 221 -10.78 -4.91 -9.65
N ASP A 222 -9.79 -5.70 -9.28
CA ASP A 222 -8.49 -5.77 -9.94
C ASP A 222 -8.51 -6.92 -10.95
N VAL A 223 -8.20 -6.66 -12.19
CA VAL A 223 -7.97 -7.67 -13.23
C VAL A 223 -6.54 -7.51 -13.73
N ILE A 224 -5.76 -8.57 -13.60
CA ILE A 224 -4.37 -8.60 -13.95
C ILE A 224 -4.22 -9.57 -15.11
N ILE A 225 -3.90 -9.02 -16.28
CA ILE A 225 -3.83 -9.73 -17.55
C ILE A 225 -2.38 -9.74 -18.01
N GLY A 226 -1.88 -10.92 -18.33
CA GLY A 226 -0.51 -11.13 -18.78
C GLY A 226 -0.20 -12.61 -18.88
N ASP A 227 1.02 -13.00 -18.59
CA ASP A 227 1.45 -14.40 -18.60
C ASP A 227 0.68 -15.25 -17.59
N ASN A 228 0.30 -14.65 -16.48
CA ASN A 228 -0.46 -15.28 -15.40
C ASN A 228 -1.72 -14.46 -15.10
N LEU A 229 -2.90 -15.03 -15.39
CA LEU A 229 -4.17 -14.39 -15.10
C LEU A 229 -4.44 -14.38 -13.58
N ARG A 230 -4.77 -13.21 -13.05
CA ARG A 230 -5.12 -13.03 -11.64
C ARG A 230 -6.29 -12.05 -11.53
N TYR A 231 -7.08 -12.17 -10.48
CA TYR A 231 -8.05 -11.14 -10.13
C TYR A 231 -8.20 -11.02 -8.62
N ASN A 232 -8.69 -9.86 -8.19
CA ASN A 232 -9.10 -9.60 -6.81
C ASN A 232 -10.36 -8.73 -6.82
N LEU A 233 -11.49 -9.32 -6.43
CA LEU A 233 -12.76 -8.63 -6.24
C LEU A 233 -12.99 -8.41 -4.76
N GLN A 234 -13.16 -7.17 -4.38
CA GLN A 234 -13.47 -6.77 -3.01
C GLN A 234 -14.77 -5.97 -2.98
N TYR A 235 -15.68 -6.36 -2.12
CA TYR A 235 -16.86 -5.60 -1.72
C TYR A 235 -16.82 -5.38 -0.22
N TYR A 236 -16.97 -4.15 0.24
CA TYR A 236 -17.07 -3.89 1.67
C TYR A 236 -17.91 -2.65 1.97
N ILE A 237 -18.54 -2.64 3.16
CA ILE A 237 -19.27 -1.51 3.71
C ILE A 237 -18.35 -0.85 4.73
N ASP A 238 -17.86 0.36 4.40
CA ASP A 238 -16.84 1.06 5.17
C ASP A 238 -17.46 1.90 6.29
N LYS A 239 -17.29 1.48 7.52
CA LYS A 239 -17.72 2.24 8.72
C LYS A 239 -16.54 2.87 9.49
N GLY A 240 -15.36 2.95 8.87
CA GLY A 240 -14.16 3.53 9.48
C GLY A 240 -13.68 2.75 10.70
N SER A 241 -13.73 3.38 11.89
CA SER A 241 -13.33 2.76 13.17
C SER A 241 -14.41 1.86 13.79
N TYR A 242 -15.63 1.83 13.22
CA TYR A 242 -16.66 0.87 13.60
C TYR A 242 -16.49 -0.43 12.82
N TRP A 243 -17.31 -1.46 13.14
CA TRP A 243 -17.30 -2.70 12.39
C TRP A 243 -17.73 -2.48 10.94
N SER A 244 -16.81 -2.77 10.03
CA SER A 244 -17.00 -2.82 8.60
C SER A 244 -17.14 -4.28 8.17
N TYR A 245 -17.96 -4.56 7.17
CA TYR A 245 -18.23 -5.90 6.69
C TYR A 245 -17.82 -6.02 5.24
N GLY A 246 -17.24 -7.15 4.87
CA GLY A 246 -16.75 -7.32 3.52
C GLY A 246 -16.82 -8.74 2.99
N PHE A 247 -16.71 -8.81 1.68
CA PHE A 247 -16.47 -10.01 0.90
C PHE A 247 -15.25 -9.79 0.01
N ASN A 248 -14.39 -10.78 -0.04
CA ASN A 248 -13.23 -10.79 -0.95
C ASN A 248 -13.23 -12.08 -1.75
N SER A 249 -13.01 -12.00 -3.05
CA SER A 249 -12.78 -13.14 -3.93
C SER A 249 -11.52 -12.91 -4.73
N ARG A 250 -10.55 -13.79 -4.59
CA ARG A 250 -9.23 -13.67 -5.22
C ARG A 250 -8.88 -14.96 -5.95
N PHE A 251 -8.30 -14.81 -7.13
CA PHE A 251 -7.67 -15.89 -7.87
C PHE A 251 -6.23 -15.52 -8.22
N VAL A 252 -5.32 -16.43 -7.92
CA VAL A 252 -3.91 -16.34 -8.33
C VAL A 252 -3.53 -17.67 -8.96
N GLY A 253 -3.13 -17.62 -10.22
CA GLY A 253 -2.59 -18.78 -10.94
C GLY A 253 -1.22 -18.45 -11.50
N PHE A 254 -0.27 -19.38 -11.41
CA PHE A 254 1.05 -19.25 -12.03
C PHE A 254 1.68 -20.62 -12.26
N ASN A 255 2.69 -20.62 -13.12
CA ASN A 255 3.50 -21.79 -13.41
C ASN A 255 4.94 -21.52 -12.97
N GLN A 256 5.55 -22.46 -12.23
CA GLN A 256 6.93 -22.33 -11.76
C GLN A 256 7.72 -23.62 -12.03
N ARG A 257 8.92 -23.44 -12.56
CA ARG A 257 9.84 -24.55 -12.72
C ARG A 257 10.53 -24.85 -11.40
N LEU A 258 10.41 -26.10 -10.95
CA LEU A 258 10.99 -26.58 -9.69
C LEU A 258 12.01 -27.68 -9.94
N ASN A 259 13.01 -27.78 -9.03
CA ASN A 259 13.89 -28.93 -8.99
C ASN A 259 13.11 -30.18 -8.58
N TYR A 260 13.26 -31.28 -9.32
CA TYR A 260 12.52 -32.50 -9.08
C TYR A 260 12.74 -33.09 -7.68
N ARG A 261 13.94 -32.97 -7.14
CA ARG A 261 14.27 -33.45 -5.77
C ARG A 261 13.38 -32.84 -4.69
N ILE A 262 12.97 -31.58 -4.85
CA ILE A 262 12.06 -30.91 -3.89
C ILE A 262 10.68 -31.57 -3.93
N VAL A 263 10.23 -31.95 -5.11
CA VAL A 263 8.93 -32.60 -5.31
C VAL A 263 8.97 -34.03 -4.79
N GLU A 264 10.05 -34.75 -5.09
CA GLU A 264 10.27 -36.11 -4.64
C GLU A 264 10.33 -36.21 -3.10
N SER A 265 10.92 -35.24 -2.44
CA SER A 265 11.01 -35.22 -0.96
C SER A 265 9.69 -34.87 -0.26
N ASN A 266 8.77 -34.18 -0.93
CA ASN A 266 7.54 -33.69 -0.32
C ASN A 266 6.25 -34.35 -0.82
N PHE A 267 6.33 -35.08 -1.91
CA PHE A 267 5.17 -35.76 -2.51
C PHE A 267 5.56 -37.20 -2.86
N ASP A 268 4.58 -38.10 -2.78
CA ASP A 268 4.76 -39.51 -3.15
C ASP A 268 4.84 -39.65 -4.68
N VAL A 269 6.00 -39.35 -5.23
CA VAL A 269 6.31 -39.47 -6.67
C VAL A 269 7.49 -40.40 -6.89
N PRO A 270 7.55 -41.13 -8.03
CA PRO A 270 8.66 -42.04 -8.33
C PRO A 270 10.01 -41.33 -8.35
N ASN A 271 11.02 -41.97 -7.78
CA ASN A 271 12.39 -41.54 -7.97
C ASN A 271 12.83 -41.86 -9.41
N ASP A 272 12.95 -40.82 -10.26
CA ASP A 272 13.47 -40.95 -11.62
C ASP A 272 14.71 -40.06 -11.80
N PRO A 273 15.92 -40.66 -11.90
CA PRO A 273 17.18 -39.93 -12.05
C PRO A 273 17.27 -39.13 -13.38
N ASN A 274 16.37 -39.37 -14.33
CA ASN A 274 16.36 -38.67 -15.61
C ASN A 274 15.57 -37.35 -15.56
N ILE A 275 14.81 -37.11 -14.46
CA ILE A 275 14.02 -35.90 -14.29
C ILE A 275 14.80 -34.93 -13.40
N ASN A 276 15.24 -33.81 -13.95
CA ASN A 276 15.93 -32.76 -13.19
C ASN A 276 14.96 -31.69 -12.67
N SER A 277 13.86 -31.43 -13.37
CA SER A 277 12.89 -30.38 -13.01
C SER A 277 11.49 -30.69 -13.54
N ILE A 278 10.49 -30.14 -12.86
CA ILE A 278 9.09 -30.15 -13.31
C ILE A 278 8.57 -28.73 -13.41
N ASN A 279 7.52 -28.56 -14.21
CA ASN A 279 6.72 -27.35 -14.19
C ASN A 279 5.53 -27.58 -13.26
N LEU A 280 5.48 -26.84 -12.16
CA LEU A 280 4.37 -26.87 -11.21
C LEU A 280 3.36 -25.78 -11.59
N ASP A 281 2.13 -26.19 -11.88
CA ASP A 281 0.97 -25.30 -12.03
C ASP A 281 0.33 -25.10 -10.66
N VAL A 282 0.28 -23.85 -10.19
CA VAL A 282 -0.36 -23.47 -8.91
C VAL A 282 -1.62 -22.66 -9.23
N SER A 283 -2.71 -22.99 -8.54
CA SER A 283 -3.94 -22.21 -8.56
C SER A 283 -4.49 -22.08 -7.13
N ASP A 284 -4.64 -20.84 -6.67
CA ASP A 284 -5.22 -20.46 -5.38
C ASP A 284 -6.44 -19.58 -5.65
N PHE A 285 -7.62 -20.15 -5.40
CA PHE A 285 -8.90 -19.44 -5.45
C PHE A 285 -9.46 -19.31 -4.06
N THR A 286 -9.48 -18.09 -3.54
CA THR A 286 -9.84 -17.79 -2.15
C THR A 286 -11.06 -16.86 -2.11
N ASN A 287 -12.08 -17.25 -1.34
CA ASN A 287 -13.25 -16.44 -1.04
C ASN A 287 -13.35 -16.22 0.47
N GLN A 288 -13.57 -14.99 0.88
CA GLN A 288 -13.64 -14.61 2.30
C GLN A 288 -14.86 -13.75 2.56
N ILE A 289 -15.53 -14.00 3.68
CA ILE A 289 -16.53 -13.10 4.27
C ILE A 289 -15.98 -12.67 5.61
N TYR A 290 -15.96 -11.38 5.87
CA TYR A 290 -15.29 -10.87 7.07
C TYR A 290 -15.98 -9.66 7.69
N ALA A 291 -15.70 -9.48 8.98
CA ALA A 291 -15.94 -8.25 9.72
C ALA A 291 -14.59 -7.68 10.17
N GLN A 292 -14.42 -6.37 10.05
CA GLN A 292 -13.18 -5.66 10.37
C GLN A 292 -13.46 -4.42 11.20
N THR A 293 -12.59 -4.14 12.17
CA THR A 293 -12.60 -2.88 12.93
C THR A 293 -11.16 -2.37 13.11
N VAL A 294 -11.03 -1.10 13.54
CA VAL A 294 -9.74 -0.50 13.83
C VAL A 294 -9.61 -0.25 15.33
N ILE A 295 -8.66 -0.90 15.98
CA ILE A 295 -8.37 -0.80 17.41
C ILE A 295 -7.32 0.30 17.63
N LYS A 296 -7.57 1.20 18.58
CA LYS A 296 -6.66 2.31 18.96
C LYS A 296 -6.17 3.14 17.75
N GLU A 297 -7.02 3.27 16.73
CA GLU A 297 -6.78 4.08 15.51
C GLU A 297 -5.67 3.54 14.59
N GLU A 298 -4.97 2.48 14.93
CA GLU A 298 -3.79 1.99 14.24
C GLU A 298 -3.89 0.53 13.79
N PHE A 299 -4.43 -0.36 14.64
CA PHE A 299 -4.53 -1.78 14.33
C PHE A 299 -5.85 -2.12 13.65
N ALA A 300 -5.80 -2.63 12.44
CA ALA A 300 -6.93 -3.26 11.78
C ALA A 300 -7.06 -4.71 12.29
N PHE A 301 -8.20 -5.02 12.89
CA PHE A 301 -8.54 -6.36 13.36
C PHE A 301 -9.67 -6.93 12.50
N THR A 302 -9.46 -8.10 11.94
CA THR A 302 -10.40 -8.78 11.04
C THR A 302 -10.71 -10.17 11.56
N LEU A 303 -11.98 -10.55 11.51
CA LEU A 303 -12.45 -11.92 11.74
C LEU A 303 -13.29 -12.35 10.54
N GLY A 304 -13.17 -13.59 10.11
CA GLY A 304 -13.90 -14.05 8.96
C GLY A 304 -13.95 -15.56 8.78
N LEU A 305 -14.66 -15.95 7.72
CA LEU A 305 -14.70 -17.30 7.19
C LEU A 305 -14.07 -17.30 5.80
N GLU A 306 -13.36 -18.36 5.49
CA GLU A 306 -12.67 -18.53 4.23
C GLU A 306 -13.06 -19.86 3.58
N HIS A 307 -13.29 -19.81 2.27
CA HIS A 307 -13.24 -20.94 1.37
C HIS A 307 -12.04 -20.77 0.45
N LYS A 308 -11.16 -21.77 0.42
CA LYS A 308 -9.97 -21.79 -0.42
C LYS A 308 -9.97 -23.07 -1.26
N LEU A 309 -9.98 -22.92 -2.60
CA LEU A 309 -9.72 -24.01 -3.52
C LEU A 309 -8.26 -23.94 -3.95
N LEU A 310 -7.47 -24.92 -3.53
CA LEU A 310 -6.06 -25.01 -3.80
C LEU A 310 -5.78 -26.17 -4.76
N LYS A 311 -5.03 -25.89 -5.84
CA LYS A 311 -4.62 -26.89 -6.81
C LYS A 311 -3.13 -26.78 -7.08
N PHE A 312 -2.42 -27.88 -6.91
CA PHE A 312 -1.05 -28.08 -7.33
C PHE A 312 -1.01 -29.23 -8.31
N SER A 313 -0.46 -29.00 -9.50
CA SER A 313 -0.44 -30.02 -10.55
C SER A 313 0.76 -29.86 -11.47
N THR A 314 1.10 -30.92 -12.17
CA THR A 314 2.13 -30.91 -13.22
C THR A 314 1.70 -31.74 -14.42
N ARG A 315 2.21 -31.38 -15.59
CA ARG A 315 2.11 -32.21 -16.81
C ARG A 315 3.41 -32.93 -17.11
N THR A 316 4.52 -32.52 -16.51
CA THR A 316 5.87 -32.99 -16.85
C THR A 316 6.03 -34.50 -16.61
N ILE A 317 5.42 -35.03 -15.53
CA ILE A 317 5.53 -36.45 -15.13
C ILE A 317 4.20 -37.22 -15.31
N GLY A 318 3.13 -36.55 -15.65
CA GLY A 318 1.82 -37.19 -15.87
C GLY A 318 1.87 -38.22 -16.99
N GLN A 319 2.60 -37.94 -18.06
CA GLN A 319 2.82 -38.85 -19.19
C GLN A 319 3.68 -40.08 -18.82
N LEU A 320 4.60 -39.93 -17.85
CA LEU A 320 5.49 -41.02 -17.40
C LEU A 320 4.76 -42.02 -16.50
N LEU A 321 3.81 -41.55 -15.69
CA LEU A 321 3.06 -42.36 -14.74
C LEU A 321 1.84 -43.06 -15.38
N ASN A 322 1.32 -42.55 -16.49
CA ASN A 322 0.23 -43.13 -17.25
C ASN A 322 0.64 -43.33 -18.73
N PRO A 323 1.43 -44.34 -19.04
CA PRO A 323 1.87 -44.59 -20.43
C PRO A 323 0.76 -45.23 -21.31
N SER A 324 -0.51 -44.98 -21.04
CA SER A 324 -1.59 -45.45 -21.88
C SER A 324 -1.48 -44.83 -23.27
N PRO A 325 -1.61 -45.61 -24.36
CA PRO A 325 -1.58 -45.07 -25.70
C PRO A 325 -2.71 -44.02 -25.85
N PRO A 326 -2.49 -42.97 -26.65
CA PRO A 326 -3.50 -41.93 -26.83
C PRO A 326 -4.77 -42.56 -27.38
N ASP A 327 -5.82 -42.57 -26.57
CA ASP A 327 -7.15 -43.02 -26.95
C ASP A 327 -7.73 -41.96 -27.88
N THR A 328 -7.81 -42.24 -29.17
CA THR A 328 -8.21 -41.32 -30.25
C THR A 328 -9.68 -40.89 -30.16
N ASN A 329 -10.44 -41.39 -29.19
CA ASN A 329 -11.90 -41.16 -29.05
C ASN A 329 -12.32 -40.33 -27.82
N ASN A 330 -11.43 -40.08 -26.87
CA ASN A 330 -11.70 -39.18 -25.76
C ASN A 330 -10.89 -37.91 -25.94
N GLY A 331 -11.51 -36.74 -25.83
CA GLY A 331 -10.89 -35.42 -26.02
C GLY A 331 -9.54 -35.22 -25.29
N PRO A 332 -8.92 -34.03 -25.28
CA PRO A 332 -7.51 -33.87 -24.94
C PRO A 332 -7.20 -34.57 -23.63
N ASN A 333 -6.34 -35.62 -23.70
CA ASN A 333 -5.90 -36.44 -22.59
C ASN A 333 -5.46 -35.53 -21.45
N ASN A 334 -6.04 -35.74 -20.29
CA ASN A 334 -5.72 -34.99 -19.08
C ASN A 334 -4.45 -35.59 -18.44
N ASP A 335 -3.31 -35.45 -19.12
CA ASP A 335 -1.97 -35.91 -18.68
C ASP A 335 -1.47 -35.14 -17.43
N ARG A 336 -2.38 -34.58 -16.65
CA ARG A 336 -2.06 -33.75 -15.51
C ARG A 336 -2.10 -34.58 -14.21
N LEU A 337 -0.97 -34.64 -13.53
CA LEU A 337 -0.87 -35.17 -12.18
C LEU A 337 -1.20 -34.07 -11.16
N TYR A 338 -2.10 -34.36 -10.26
CA TYR A 338 -2.43 -33.45 -9.14
C TYR A 338 -1.75 -33.90 -7.87
N PHE A 339 -1.04 -32.99 -7.22
CA PHE A 339 -0.50 -33.14 -5.88
C PHE A 339 -1.53 -32.69 -4.84
N GLU A 340 -2.35 -31.67 -5.20
CA GLU A 340 -3.46 -31.18 -4.41
C GLU A 340 -4.59 -30.69 -5.31
N ASN A 341 -5.84 -30.93 -4.92
CA ASN A 341 -7.03 -30.44 -5.61
C ASN A 341 -8.21 -30.39 -4.63
N SER A 342 -8.05 -29.65 -3.53
CA SER A 342 -9.06 -29.61 -2.47
C SER A 342 -9.62 -28.22 -2.25
N SER A 343 -10.90 -28.19 -1.88
CA SER A 343 -11.55 -27.06 -1.24
C SER A 343 -11.34 -27.16 0.27
N PHE A 344 -10.86 -26.10 0.88
CA PHE A 344 -10.65 -25.98 2.33
C PHE A 344 -11.56 -24.89 2.88
N TYR A 345 -12.08 -25.11 4.08
CA TYR A 345 -12.94 -24.17 4.78
C TYR A 345 -12.32 -23.85 6.13
N SER A 346 -12.10 -22.56 6.40
CA SER A 346 -11.51 -22.11 7.66
C SER A 346 -12.26 -20.95 8.28
N ALA A 347 -12.15 -20.82 9.60
CA ALA A 347 -12.34 -19.57 10.31
C ALA A 347 -10.98 -18.89 10.49
N TYR A 348 -10.92 -17.57 10.31
CA TYR A 348 -9.65 -16.86 10.43
C TYR A 348 -9.76 -15.56 11.21
N GLY A 349 -8.63 -15.16 11.80
CA GLY A 349 -8.43 -13.88 12.43
C GLY A 349 -7.16 -13.22 11.92
N LYS A 350 -7.21 -11.90 11.66
CA LYS A 350 -6.06 -11.14 11.18
C LYS A 350 -5.91 -9.84 11.97
N LEU A 351 -4.68 -9.50 12.30
CA LEU A 351 -4.31 -8.24 12.92
C LEU A 351 -3.23 -7.56 12.06
N LYS A 352 -3.44 -6.29 11.68
CA LYS A 352 -2.49 -5.54 10.86
C LYS A 352 -2.27 -4.14 11.42
N LEU A 353 -1.00 -3.75 11.51
CA LEU A 353 -0.51 -2.39 11.71
C LEU A 353 0.42 -2.05 10.57
N ASP A 354 0.27 -0.88 9.97
CA ASP A 354 1.17 -0.41 8.93
C ASP A 354 1.32 1.11 9.04
N THR A 355 2.45 1.53 9.59
CA THR A 355 2.82 2.94 9.75
C THR A 355 4.06 3.30 8.93
N TYR A 356 4.48 2.44 8.02
CA TYR A 356 5.58 2.75 7.10
C TYR A 356 5.25 3.98 6.27
N ASN A 357 6.22 4.90 6.16
CA ASN A 357 6.08 6.11 5.34
C ASN A 357 6.08 5.82 3.83
N ASP A 358 6.72 4.74 3.41
CA ASP A 358 6.72 4.23 2.04
C ASP A 358 6.55 2.71 2.04
N LYS A 359 5.84 2.20 1.02
CA LYS A 359 5.53 0.76 0.91
C LYS A 359 6.74 -0.06 0.43
N PHE A 360 7.59 0.51 -0.42
CA PHE A 360 8.67 -0.20 -1.11
C PHE A 360 10.05 0.11 -0.55
N PHE A 361 10.26 1.37 -0.13
CA PHE A 361 11.51 1.88 0.44
C PHE A 361 11.24 2.57 1.78
N PRO A 362 10.74 1.83 2.79
CA PRO A 362 10.39 2.44 4.07
C PRO A 362 11.65 2.94 4.78
N SER A 363 11.61 4.22 5.19
CA SER A 363 12.67 4.83 5.98
C SER A 363 12.28 5.08 7.43
N THR A 364 10.97 5.05 7.73
CA THR A 364 10.41 5.23 9.08
C THR A 364 9.12 4.43 9.25
N GLY A 365 8.85 4.04 10.49
CA GLY A 365 7.58 3.43 10.86
C GLY A 365 7.71 1.99 11.34
N LEU A 366 6.55 1.42 11.65
CA LEU A 366 6.40 0.06 12.16
C LEU A 366 5.41 -0.70 11.28
N TYR A 367 5.65 -1.97 11.13
CA TYR A 367 4.76 -2.91 10.46
C TYR A 367 4.52 -4.12 11.36
N PHE A 368 3.28 -4.55 11.43
CA PHE A 368 2.89 -5.83 12.01
C PHE A 368 1.75 -6.43 11.20
N GLU A 369 1.86 -7.69 10.87
CA GLU A 369 0.78 -8.48 10.30
C GLU A 369 0.82 -9.85 10.93
N GLY A 370 -0.29 -10.26 11.55
CA GLY A 370 -0.47 -11.58 12.10
C GLY A 370 -1.78 -12.16 11.60
N ASP A 371 -1.78 -13.41 11.21
CA ASP A 371 -2.96 -14.15 10.79
C ASP A 371 -2.99 -15.55 11.40
N PHE A 372 -4.18 -16.00 11.68
CA PHE A 372 -4.47 -17.33 12.21
C PHE A 372 -5.64 -17.91 11.45
N HIS A 373 -5.47 -19.10 10.90
CA HIS A 373 -6.51 -19.87 10.22
C HIS A 373 -6.75 -21.19 10.94
N LEU A 374 -8.00 -21.50 11.23
CA LEU A 374 -8.45 -22.79 11.74
C LEU A 374 -9.20 -23.51 10.62
N TYR A 375 -8.57 -24.50 10.00
CA TYR A 375 -9.15 -25.32 8.94
C TYR A 375 -10.02 -26.42 9.53
N LEU A 376 -11.32 -26.37 9.24
CA LEU A 376 -12.36 -27.18 9.87
C LEU A 376 -12.90 -28.26 8.94
N ALA A 377 -12.81 -28.07 7.63
CA ALA A 377 -13.31 -29.03 6.65
C ALA A 377 -12.54 -28.94 5.34
N SER A 378 -12.54 -30.05 4.59
CA SER A 378 -11.95 -30.14 3.27
C SER A 378 -12.74 -31.09 2.38
N SER A 379 -12.64 -30.92 1.05
CA SER A 379 -13.06 -31.95 0.07
C SER A 379 -12.10 -33.15 0.03
N ASP A 380 -10.95 -33.02 0.65
CA ASP A 380 -9.98 -34.07 0.98
C ASP A 380 -9.59 -34.98 -0.19
N PHE A 381 -9.06 -34.37 -1.25
CA PHE A 381 -8.63 -35.07 -2.46
C PHE A 381 -7.63 -36.21 -2.17
N ASN A 382 -6.73 -36.00 -1.20
CA ASN A 382 -5.68 -36.96 -0.84
C ASN A 382 -6.07 -37.93 0.29
N ASN A 383 -7.31 -37.85 0.83
CA ASN A 383 -7.77 -38.61 1.99
C ASN A 383 -6.86 -38.52 3.23
N ASN A 384 -6.30 -37.35 3.45
CA ASN A 384 -5.34 -37.09 4.54
C ASN A 384 -5.73 -35.90 5.42
N PHE A 385 -6.91 -35.30 5.20
CA PHE A 385 -7.36 -34.17 5.97
C PHE A 385 -7.71 -34.56 7.41
N LYS A 386 -7.19 -33.79 8.34
CA LYS A 386 -7.66 -33.66 9.72
C LYS A 386 -7.65 -32.17 10.05
N GLU A 387 -8.47 -31.76 11.00
CA GLU A 387 -8.49 -30.36 11.43
C GLU A 387 -7.09 -29.91 11.88
N PHE A 388 -6.70 -28.71 11.42
CA PHE A 388 -5.41 -28.11 11.76
C PHE A 388 -5.52 -26.58 11.76
N SER A 389 -4.53 -25.92 12.35
CA SER A 389 -4.40 -24.48 12.31
C SER A 389 -3.09 -24.06 11.67
N VAL A 390 -3.10 -22.91 11.04
CA VAL A 390 -1.91 -22.23 10.56
C VAL A 390 -1.86 -20.84 11.20
N ALA A 391 -0.76 -20.54 11.86
CA ALA A 391 -0.48 -19.23 12.42
C ALA A 391 0.76 -18.65 11.78
N GLN A 392 0.75 -17.37 11.45
CA GLN A 392 1.89 -16.65 10.90
C GLN A 392 1.89 -15.22 11.42
N ALA A 393 3.07 -14.70 11.73
CA ALA A 393 3.25 -13.31 12.08
C ALA A 393 4.50 -12.73 11.44
N ARG A 394 4.40 -11.48 10.97
CA ARG A 394 5.50 -10.68 10.46
C ARG A 394 5.51 -9.34 11.18
N MET A 395 6.66 -8.94 11.68
CA MET A 395 6.88 -7.61 12.25
C MET A 395 8.07 -6.96 11.57
N GLY A 396 8.00 -5.63 11.45
CA GLY A 396 9.08 -4.84 10.87
C GLY A 396 9.16 -3.46 11.49
N ALA A 397 10.35 -2.89 11.45
CA ALA A 397 10.63 -1.53 11.85
C ALA A 397 11.63 -0.90 10.89
N ALA A 398 11.34 0.33 10.48
CA ALA A 398 12.22 1.15 9.66
C ALA A 398 12.63 2.39 10.44
N PHE A 399 13.94 2.69 10.49
CA PHE A 399 14.45 3.88 11.16
C PHE A 399 15.60 4.51 10.40
N PRO A 400 15.63 5.85 10.29
CA PRO A 400 16.75 6.54 9.68
C PRO A 400 17.97 6.46 10.59
N ILE A 401 19.10 6.00 10.05
CA ILE A 401 20.41 6.05 10.73
C ILE A 401 21.08 7.38 10.42
N PHE A 402 21.01 7.82 9.15
CA PHE A 402 21.47 9.11 8.68
C PHE A 402 20.41 9.74 7.76
N LYS A 403 20.61 10.98 7.31
CA LYS A 403 19.65 11.73 6.49
C LYS A 403 19.11 10.94 5.28
N ASN A 404 19.97 10.10 4.68
CA ASN A 404 19.68 9.34 3.47
C ASN A 404 20.03 7.85 3.59
N ILE A 405 20.19 7.36 4.81
CA ILE A 405 20.41 5.93 5.09
C ILE A 405 19.40 5.47 6.12
N SER A 406 18.63 4.46 5.79
CA SER A 406 17.69 3.80 6.69
C SER A 406 18.03 2.32 6.90
N LEU A 407 17.72 1.83 8.09
CA LEU A 407 17.80 0.41 8.44
C LEU A 407 16.38 -0.13 8.60
N ASN A 408 16.09 -1.20 7.87
CA ASN A 408 14.86 -1.95 7.99
C ASN A 408 15.18 -3.30 8.60
N ILE A 409 14.54 -3.64 9.71
CA ILE A 409 14.62 -4.92 10.37
C ILE A 409 13.25 -5.56 10.35
N GLU A 410 13.17 -6.79 9.88
CA GLU A 410 11.94 -7.58 9.85
C GLU A 410 12.19 -8.95 10.49
N THR A 411 11.20 -9.47 11.19
CA THR A 411 11.14 -10.86 11.60
C THR A 411 9.80 -11.46 11.20
N GLU A 412 9.82 -12.71 10.81
CA GLU A 412 8.64 -13.44 10.36
C GLU A 412 8.73 -14.87 10.86
N GLY A 413 7.63 -15.39 11.37
CA GLY A 413 7.54 -16.77 11.80
C GLY A 413 6.16 -17.34 11.56
N GLY A 414 6.10 -18.64 11.36
CA GLY A 414 4.84 -19.36 11.14
C GLY A 414 4.95 -20.81 11.59
N PHE A 415 3.81 -21.38 11.93
CA PHE A 415 3.69 -22.77 12.31
C PHE A 415 2.32 -23.34 11.99
N LYS A 416 2.30 -24.62 11.64
CA LYS A 416 1.11 -25.42 11.48
C LYS A 416 0.93 -26.28 12.73
N LEU A 417 -0.27 -26.23 13.33
CA LEU A 417 -0.64 -27.01 14.50
C LEU A 417 -1.70 -28.04 14.14
N GLY A 418 -1.53 -29.25 14.65
CA GLY A 418 -2.47 -30.37 14.42
C GLY A 418 -1.74 -31.61 13.95
N THR A 419 -2.50 -32.68 13.71
CA THR A 419 -1.98 -33.96 13.23
C THR A 419 -2.26 -34.19 11.75
N SER A 420 -2.63 -33.14 11.02
CA SER A 420 -2.90 -33.21 9.58
C SER A 420 -1.62 -33.42 8.79
N THR A 421 -1.65 -34.35 7.86
CA THR A 421 -0.57 -34.62 6.91
C THR A 421 -0.71 -33.85 5.59
N VAL A 422 -1.62 -32.86 5.54
CA VAL A 422 -1.78 -31.96 4.40
C VAL A 422 -0.53 -31.08 4.29
N THR A 423 0.32 -31.31 3.29
CA THR A 423 1.57 -30.57 3.06
C THR A 423 1.35 -29.27 2.27
N SER A 424 0.20 -29.11 1.61
CA SER A 424 -0.12 -27.93 0.78
C SER A 424 -0.15 -26.61 1.57
N PHE A 425 -0.13 -26.66 2.90
CA PHE A 425 -0.08 -25.53 3.81
C PHE A 425 1.24 -25.43 4.57
N ASP A 426 2.21 -26.27 4.29
CA ASP A 426 3.56 -26.13 4.84
C ASP A 426 4.21 -24.90 4.24
N PHE A 427 5.01 -24.21 5.03
CA PHE A 427 5.72 -23.04 4.59
C PHE A 427 6.86 -23.43 3.66
N VAL A 428 7.09 -22.62 2.63
CA VAL A 428 8.19 -22.86 1.71
C VAL A 428 8.95 -21.56 1.50
N LEU A 429 10.20 -21.53 1.94
CA LEU A 429 11.05 -20.37 1.81
C LEU A 429 11.82 -20.42 0.48
N GLY A 430 12.07 -19.23 -0.08
CA GLY A 430 12.88 -19.05 -1.29
C GLY A 430 12.33 -17.98 -2.22
N GLY A 431 13.14 -17.61 -3.20
CA GLY A 431 12.82 -16.57 -4.16
C GLY A 431 12.80 -15.18 -3.56
N PHE A 432 12.42 -14.23 -4.39
CA PHE A 432 12.26 -12.83 -4.02
C PHE A 432 10.92 -12.31 -4.52
N GLY A 433 10.27 -11.46 -3.76
CA GLY A 433 9.01 -10.82 -4.17
C GLY A 433 8.28 -10.21 -3.00
N ALA A 434 7.38 -9.27 -3.27
CA ALA A 434 6.59 -8.59 -2.26
C ALA A 434 5.24 -9.27 -1.99
N SER A 435 4.74 -10.06 -2.93
CA SER A 435 3.43 -10.72 -2.82
C SER A 435 3.57 -12.10 -2.22
N LYS A 436 2.80 -12.39 -1.18
CA LYS A 436 2.64 -13.74 -0.67
C LYS A 436 1.63 -14.49 -1.54
N VAL A 437 2.03 -15.65 -2.01
CA VAL A 437 1.15 -16.61 -2.66
C VAL A 437 1.08 -17.83 -1.76
N ASN A 438 -0.10 -18.13 -1.24
CA ASN A 438 -0.29 -19.17 -0.22
C ASN A 438 0.73 -19.03 0.92
N ASN A 439 1.48 -20.08 1.27
CA ASN A 439 2.50 -20.11 2.33
C ASN A 439 3.93 -19.95 1.79
N PHE A 440 4.11 -19.34 0.61
CA PHE A 440 5.43 -19.09 0.03
C PHE A 440 6.04 -17.82 0.64
N ILE A 441 7.24 -17.98 1.22
CA ILE A 441 7.91 -16.93 1.98
C ILE A 441 9.18 -16.49 1.23
N PRO A 442 9.31 -15.22 0.82
CA PRO A 442 10.52 -14.73 0.16
C PRO A 442 11.76 -14.91 1.04
N PHE A 443 12.85 -15.44 0.46
CA PHE A 443 14.12 -15.64 1.12
C PHE A 443 15.27 -15.50 0.11
N PHE A 444 16.16 -14.55 0.34
CA PHE A 444 17.29 -14.26 -0.55
C PHE A 444 18.26 -15.43 -0.63
N GLY A 445 18.90 -15.60 -1.79
CA GLY A 445 19.93 -16.59 -2.02
C GLY A 445 19.41 -17.98 -2.38
N TYR A 446 18.11 -18.18 -2.39
CA TYR A 446 17.47 -19.45 -2.75
C TYR A 446 16.46 -19.25 -3.88
N ASP A 447 16.29 -20.27 -4.71
CA ASP A 447 15.24 -20.29 -5.75
C ASP A 447 13.86 -20.30 -5.10
N PHE A 448 12.87 -19.92 -5.86
CA PHE A 448 11.48 -20.01 -5.43
C PHE A 448 11.11 -21.46 -5.08
N ILE A 449 10.43 -21.68 -3.93
CA ILE A 449 10.05 -23.02 -3.42
C ILE A 449 11.28 -23.91 -3.19
N SER A 450 12.17 -23.51 -2.28
CA SER A 450 13.40 -24.29 -2.00
C SER A 450 13.46 -24.95 -0.64
N LEU A 451 12.94 -24.32 0.39
CA LEU A 451 13.11 -24.74 1.78
C LEU A 451 11.74 -24.99 2.42
N PRO A 452 11.20 -26.21 2.36
CA PRO A 452 9.91 -26.55 2.94
C PRO A 452 10.01 -26.89 4.42
N GLY A 453 8.92 -26.69 5.17
CA GLY A 453 8.74 -27.10 6.55
C GLY A 453 7.38 -26.68 7.11
N ASN A 454 6.86 -27.38 8.10
CA ASN A 454 5.58 -27.01 8.72
C ASN A 454 5.71 -25.85 9.69
N SER A 455 6.94 -25.42 9.98
CA SER A 455 7.25 -24.26 10.80
C SER A 455 8.52 -23.55 10.33
N PHE A 456 8.60 -22.24 10.57
CA PHE A 456 9.78 -21.44 10.27
C PHE A 456 9.90 -20.21 11.16
N VAL A 457 11.13 -19.72 11.29
CA VAL A 457 11.46 -18.38 11.81
C VAL A 457 12.48 -17.75 10.87
N LYS A 458 12.25 -16.50 10.50
CA LYS A 458 13.11 -15.72 9.59
C LYS A 458 13.38 -14.36 10.17
N GLY A 459 14.63 -13.90 10.10
CA GLY A 459 15.05 -12.53 10.31
C GLY A 459 15.57 -11.93 9.00
N LEU A 460 15.29 -10.65 8.76
CA LEU A 460 15.77 -9.90 7.61
C LEU A 460 16.22 -8.51 8.06
N ALA A 461 17.41 -8.11 7.62
CA ALA A 461 17.91 -6.76 7.76
C ALA A 461 18.20 -6.18 6.37
N LYS A 462 17.75 -4.94 6.12
CA LYS A 462 18.06 -4.19 4.90
C LYS A 462 18.65 -2.84 5.28
N LEU A 463 19.78 -2.51 4.70
CA LEU A 463 20.36 -1.18 4.75
C LEU A 463 20.07 -0.50 3.41
N ASP A 464 19.29 0.55 3.44
CA ASP A 464 18.88 1.32 2.27
C ASP A 464 19.61 2.67 2.26
N TYR A 465 20.36 2.94 1.19
CA TYR A 465 21.06 4.18 0.95
C TYR A 465 20.47 4.89 -0.26
N GLU A 466 19.69 5.96 -0.02
CA GLU A 466 19.23 6.88 -1.06
C GLU A 466 20.38 7.80 -1.47
N PHE A 467 21.24 7.35 -2.41
CA PHE A 467 22.43 8.05 -2.84
C PHE A 467 22.13 9.24 -3.77
N MET A 468 20.99 9.23 -4.44
CA MET A 468 20.38 10.35 -5.16
C MET A 468 18.86 10.32 -4.90
N PRO A 469 18.15 11.46 -5.02
CA PRO A 469 16.71 11.46 -4.85
C PRO A 469 16.01 10.36 -5.66
N LYS A 470 15.21 9.51 -4.98
CA LYS A 470 14.49 8.38 -5.58
C LYS A 470 15.36 7.25 -6.13
N ASN A 471 16.63 7.20 -5.78
CA ASN A 471 17.56 6.16 -6.20
C ASN A 471 18.21 5.51 -4.99
N HIS A 472 18.05 4.22 -4.84
CA HIS A 472 18.39 3.44 -3.68
C HIS A 472 19.44 2.37 -3.98
N LEU A 473 20.43 2.22 -3.12
CA LEU A 473 21.32 1.08 -3.06
C LEU A 473 20.99 0.30 -1.80
N ILE A 474 20.62 -0.97 -1.95
CA ILE A 474 20.07 -1.77 -0.87
C ILE A 474 20.97 -2.97 -0.60
N PHE A 475 21.39 -3.12 0.64
CA PHE A 475 22.09 -4.31 1.13
C PHE A 475 21.13 -5.10 2.03
N SER A 476 20.98 -6.39 1.75
CA SER A 476 20.06 -7.27 2.47
C SER A 476 20.80 -8.47 3.04
N ALA A 477 20.42 -8.87 4.25
CA ALA A 477 20.84 -10.13 4.85
C ALA A 477 19.63 -10.77 5.51
N ASN A 478 19.39 -12.05 5.23
CA ASN A 478 18.36 -12.83 5.90
C ASN A 478 18.92 -14.14 6.45
N TYR A 479 18.29 -14.58 7.53
CA TYR A 479 18.61 -15.82 8.24
C TYR A 479 17.31 -16.53 8.58
N ALA A 480 17.29 -17.86 8.52
CA ALA A 480 16.11 -18.64 8.85
C ALA A 480 16.46 -20.02 9.41
N ASN A 481 15.52 -20.51 10.24
CA ASN A 481 15.33 -21.92 10.52
C ASN A 481 13.98 -22.31 9.92
N VAL A 482 13.94 -23.43 9.21
CA VAL A 482 12.72 -23.99 8.62
C VAL A 482 12.83 -25.50 8.69
N ASP A 483 11.89 -26.14 9.37
CA ASP A 483 11.78 -27.58 9.53
C ASP A 483 10.40 -27.95 10.07
N ASP A 484 10.18 -29.24 10.31
CA ASP A 484 8.97 -29.69 10.95
C ASP A 484 9.07 -29.54 12.49
N ASP A 485 7.99 -29.01 13.07
CA ASP A 485 7.82 -28.90 14.52
C ASP A 485 8.90 -28.08 15.27
N LEU A 486 9.55 -27.09 14.63
CA LEU A 486 10.60 -26.23 15.24
C LEU A 486 10.20 -25.68 16.62
N PHE A 487 8.94 -25.28 16.77
CA PHE A 487 8.44 -24.73 18.03
C PHE A 487 8.32 -25.77 19.15
N ARG A 488 8.10 -27.02 18.80
CA ARG A 488 8.06 -28.13 19.77
C ARG A 488 9.44 -28.63 20.15
N THR A 489 10.36 -28.69 19.20
CA THR A 489 11.75 -29.09 19.43
C THR A 489 12.58 -28.02 20.15
N GLY A 490 12.15 -26.76 20.07
CA GLY A 490 12.88 -25.61 20.59
C GLY A 490 13.98 -25.08 19.68
N GLU A 491 14.12 -25.64 18.48
CA GLU A 491 15.19 -25.31 17.51
C GLU A 491 15.01 -23.94 16.84
N TRP A 492 13.87 -23.32 17.02
CA TRP A 492 13.60 -21.96 16.49
C TRP A 492 14.49 -20.86 17.09
N PHE A 493 15.14 -21.10 18.25
CA PHE A 493 16.13 -20.21 18.88
C PHE A 493 17.58 -20.66 18.69
N THR A 494 17.83 -21.66 17.91
CA THR A 494 19.20 -22.12 17.61
C THR A 494 19.89 -21.19 16.61
N ALA A 495 21.17 -21.46 16.31
CA ALA A 495 21.85 -20.78 15.21
C ALA A 495 21.09 -21.06 13.90
N PRO A 496 20.93 -20.02 13.02
CA PRO A 496 20.23 -20.20 11.77
C PRO A 496 20.86 -21.24 10.86
N ASP A 497 20.05 -22.15 10.31
CA ASP A 497 20.50 -23.19 9.37
C ASP A 497 20.68 -22.63 7.96
N PHE A 498 19.95 -21.58 7.62
CA PHE A 498 19.97 -20.99 6.29
C PHE A 498 20.28 -19.51 6.35
N SER A 499 21.13 -19.05 5.43
CA SER A 499 21.49 -17.66 5.28
C SER A 499 21.38 -17.21 3.83
N GLY A 500 21.13 -15.93 3.62
CA GLY A 500 21.06 -15.34 2.30
C GLY A 500 21.37 -13.87 2.32
N TYR A 501 22.05 -13.41 1.30
CA TYR A 501 22.49 -12.03 1.15
C TYR A 501 22.04 -11.47 -0.18
N GLY A 502 21.88 -10.16 -0.25
CA GLY A 502 21.49 -9.48 -1.49
C GLY A 502 22.07 -8.10 -1.58
N ILE A 503 22.38 -7.69 -2.79
CA ILE A 503 22.67 -6.32 -3.17
C ILE A 503 21.70 -5.91 -4.26
N GLY A 504 21.06 -4.76 -4.10
CA GLY A 504 20.02 -4.30 -5.01
C GLY A 504 20.14 -2.82 -5.33
N TYR A 505 19.61 -2.46 -6.49
CA TYR A 505 19.33 -1.10 -6.90
C TYR A 505 17.82 -0.92 -6.97
N GLY A 506 17.32 0.19 -6.41
CA GLY A 506 15.92 0.59 -6.44
C GLY A 506 15.76 1.98 -7.03
N TRP A 507 14.72 2.16 -7.84
CA TRP A 507 14.36 3.46 -8.39
C TRP A 507 12.85 3.70 -8.25
N GLU A 508 12.48 4.82 -7.64
CA GLU A 508 11.09 5.28 -7.54
C GLU A 508 10.70 5.98 -8.85
N SER A 509 10.18 5.22 -9.81
CA SER A 509 9.77 5.75 -11.10
C SER A 509 8.28 6.13 -11.12
N PHE A 510 7.86 6.86 -12.15
CA PHE A 510 6.46 7.25 -12.34
C PHE A 510 5.52 6.05 -12.67
N ILE A 511 6.07 4.93 -13.14
CA ILE A 511 5.33 3.69 -13.39
C ILE A 511 5.33 2.75 -12.18
N GLY A 512 5.94 3.16 -11.07
CA GLY A 512 6.14 2.39 -9.85
C GLY A 512 7.61 2.08 -9.59
N PRO A 513 7.92 1.35 -8.51
CA PRO A 513 9.29 0.99 -8.17
C PRO A 513 9.91 0.10 -9.25
N VAL A 514 11.16 0.37 -9.57
CA VAL A 514 12.01 -0.51 -10.39
C VAL A 514 13.09 -1.05 -9.48
N GLN A 515 13.19 -2.36 -9.39
CA GLN A 515 14.15 -3.02 -8.52
C GLN A 515 14.96 -4.05 -9.30
N PHE A 516 16.25 -4.05 -9.08
CA PHE A 516 17.18 -5.07 -9.53
C PHE A 516 17.94 -5.58 -8.31
N THR A 517 17.92 -6.87 -8.05
CA THR A 517 18.59 -7.47 -6.90
C THR A 517 19.37 -8.71 -7.32
N TYR A 518 20.63 -8.75 -6.98
CA TYR A 518 21.43 -9.97 -7.00
C TYR A 518 21.51 -10.55 -5.60
N SER A 519 21.19 -11.82 -5.44
CA SER A 519 21.21 -12.50 -4.16
C SER A 519 21.98 -13.83 -4.23
N TRP A 520 22.58 -14.20 -3.13
CA TRP A 520 23.37 -15.42 -2.98
C TRP A 520 23.27 -15.97 -1.56
N SER A 521 23.60 -17.24 -1.42
CA SER A 521 23.75 -17.92 -0.14
C SER A 521 25.12 -18.61 -0.08
N PRO A 522 25.84 -18.58 1.05
CA PRO A 522 27.07 -19.36 1.23
C PRO A 522 26.85 -20.86 1.14
N GLU A 523 25.63 -21.33 1.42
CA GLU A 523 25.25 -22.75 1.38
C GLU A 523 25.00 -23.26 -0.06
N ARG A 524 25.05 -22.36 -1.06
CA ARG A 524 24.81 -22.68 -2.48
C ARG A 524 25.93 -22.17 -3.36
N SER A 525 26.13 -22.84 -4.49
CA SER A 525 27.10 -22.40 -5.51
C SER A 525 26.57 -21.33 -6.45
N ASP A 526 25.23 -21.17 -6.53
CA ASP A 526 24.57 -20.35 -7.52
C ASP A 526 23.98 -19.09 -6.88
N GLY A 527 24.06 -17.97 -7.57
CA GLY A 527 23.39 -16.73 -7.22
C GLY A 527 22.16 -16.49 -8.08
N ASN A 528 21.20 -15.73 -7.57
CA ASN A 528 19.95 -15.41 -8.23
C ASN A 528 19.88 -13.93 -8.57
N VAL A 529 19.41 -13.59 -9.75
CA VAL A 529 19.07 -12.22 -10.17
C VAL A 529 17.57 -12.09 -10.10
N PHE A 530 17.09 -10.99 -9.55
CA PHE A 530 15.67 -10.65 -9.52
C PHE A 530 15.46 -9.25 -10.09
N ILE A 531 14.47 -9.13 -10.98
CA ILE A 531 14.05 -7.86 -11.59
C ILE A 531 12.57 -7.66 -11.32
N SER A 532 12.20 -6.47 -10.87
CA SER A 532 10.81 -6.06 -10.69
C SER A 532 10.60 -4.65 -11.21
N VAL A 533 9.50 -4.44 -11.92
CA VAL A 533 9.08 -3.14 -12.45
C VAL A 533 7.61 -2.94 -12.15
N GLY A 534 7.26 -1.79 -11.62
CA GLY A 534 5.88 -1.41 -11.38
C GLY A 534 5.35 -1.78 -9.98
N TYR A 535 4.07 -1.52 -9.76
CA TYR A 535 3.43 -1.77 -8.48
C TYR A 535 3.04 -3.24 -8.33
N TRP A 536 3.23 -3.77 -7.13
CA TRP A 536 2.71 -5.07 -6.73
C TRP A 536 1.23 -4.96 -6.35
N PHE A 537 0.40 -5.78 -6.98
CA PHE A 537 -1.06 -5.76 -6.83
C PHE A 537 -1.59 -7.06 -6.24
#